data_15b390144ced80fbc841f7b388257884
#
_entry.id   15b390144ced80fbc841f7b388257884
#
_cell.length_a   1.000
_cell.length_b   1.000
_cell.length_c   1.000
_cell.angle_alpha   90.00
_cell.angle_beta   90.00
_cell.angle_gamma   90.00
#
_symmetry.space_group_name_H-M   'P 1'
#
loop_
_entity.id
_entity.type
_entity.pdbx_description
1 polymer ?
#
loop_
_entity_poly.entity_id
_entity_poly.type
_entity_poly.pdbx_seq_one_letter_code
_entity_poly.pdbx_strand_id
1 'polypeptide(L)'
;PMICYNDYRPEADGTYSKRAKYGLISVVIHEAGHNYFPMIVNSDERQWTWMDEGLNSFLQYLSEQEWERGYPSRRGPAYKIADYMKGDKDRIVPIMTNSESIWQFGNNAYGKPATALNILREPVMGLELFDFAFKTSSQRCMFKQPSPAVFFRTMDDASGTDLDWFWRGGFYTTDHVDMSIDDVKWYRISTQDPEVEKPLAADDREERFIGN
;
A
#
# COMPACT_ATOMS: atom_id res chain seq x y z
N PRO A 1 -18.37 3.20 -18.27
CA PRO A 1 -17.08 3.87 -18.12
C PRO A 1 -17.29 5.30 -17.65
N MET A 2 -16.61 5.69 -16.60
CA MET A 2 -16.63 7.09 -16.16
C MET A 2 -15.87 7.96 -17.15
N ILE A 3 -16.43 9.12 -17.45
CA ILE A 3 -15.71 10.13 -18.24
C ILE A 3 -14.88 10.93 -17.24
N CYS A 4 -13.57 10.79 -17.34
CA CYS A 4 -12.65 11.59 -16.55
C CYS A 4 -12.48 12.95 -17.21
N TYR A 5 -12.90 14.01 -16.52
CA TYR A 5 -12.59 15.37 -16.91
C TYR A 5 -11.47 15.90 -16.01
N ASN A 6 -10.35 16.21 -16.62
CA ASN A 6 -9.25 16.88 -15.95
C ASN A 6 -8.93 18.18 -16.67
N ASP A 7 -9.16 19.30 -15.99
CA ASP A 7 -8.91 20.63 -16.54
C ASP A 7 -7.39 20.86 -16.69
N TYR A 8 -6.91 20.66 -17.89
CA TYR A 8 -5.54 20.99 -18.23
C TYR A 8 -5.43 22.48 -18.54
N ARG A 9 -4.64 23.17 -17.74
CA ARG A 9 -4.28 24.59 -17.97
C ARG A 9 -2.80 24.69 -18.25
N PRO A 10 -2.41 24.96 -19.50
CA PRO A 10 -1.01 25.25 -19.81
C PRO A 10 -0.58 26.56 -19.17
N GLU A 11 0.72 26.69 -18.93
CA GLU A 11 1.35 27.96 -18.57
C GLU A 11 1.23 28.95 -19.75
N ALA A 12 1.50 30.24 -19.50
CA ALA A 12 1.36 31.30 -20.52
C ALA A 12 2.22 31.06 -21.77
N ASP A 13 3.29 30.30 -21.66
CA ASP A 13 4.19 29.92 -22.76
C ASP A 13 3.79 28.62 -23.50
N GLY A 14 2.64 28.05 -23.12
CA GLY A 14 2.13 26.79 -23.70
C GLY A 14 2.75 25.52 -23.08
N THR A 15 3.64 25.65 -22.11
CA THR A 15 4.19 24.50 -21.37
C THR A 15 3.25 24.06 -20.24
N TYR A 16 3.62 23.02 -19.52
CA TYR A 16 2.89 22.55 -18.35
C TYR A 16 3.85 22.15 -17.24
N SER A 17 3.41 22.37 -16.00
CA SER A 17 4.18 21.98 -14.84
C SER A 17 4.26 20.44 -14.68
N LYS A 18 5.29 19.94 -14.03
CA LYS A 18 5.38 18.52 -13.65
C LYS A 18 4.16 18.08 -12.83
N ARG A 19 3.66 18.96 -11.97
CA ARG A 19 2.45 18.69 -11.17
C ARG A 19 1.23 18.44 -12.06
N ALA A 20 1.02 19.27 -13.07
CA ALA A 20 -0.08 19.10 -14.03
C ALA A 20 0.06 17.80 -14.83
N LYS A 21 1.28 17.51 -15.35
CA LYS A 21 1.58 16.28 -16.07
C LYS A 21 1.23 15.04 -15.26
N TYR A 22 1.86 14.90 -14.09
CA TYR A 22 1.66 13.69 -13.27
C TYR A 22 0.25 13.61 -12.67
N GLY A 23 -0.36 14.75 -12.36
CA GLY A 23 -1.76 14.78 -11.92
C GLY A 23 -2.71 14.24 -12.98
N LEU A 24 -2.55 14.67 -14.25
CA LEU A 24 -3.36 14.18 -15.36
C LEU A 24 -3.15 12.68 -15.61
N ILE A 25 -1.90 12.25 -15.70
CA ILE A 25 -1.57 10.83 -15.95
C ILE A 25 -2.16 9.96 -14.83
N SER A 26 -1.99 10.35 -13.56
CA SER A 26 -2.54 9.62 -12.42
C SER A 26 -4.06 9.46 -12.49
N VAL A 27 -4.78 10.52 -12.83
CA VAL A 27 -6.24 10.45 -12.96
C VAL A 27 -6.63 9.53 -14.13
N VAL A 28 -5.99 9.67 -15.29
CA VAL A 28 -6.31 8.81 -16.44
C VAL A 28 -6.06 7.32 -16.14
N ILE A 29 -4.95 6.99 -15.47
CA ILE A 29 -4.66 5.61 -15.07
C ILE A 29 -5.72 5.12 -14.07
N HIS A 30 -6.09 5.94 -13.09
CA HIS A 30 -7.10 5.60 -12.08
C HIS A 30 -8.45 5.32 -12.72
N GLU A 31 -8.96 6.25 -13.52
CA GLU A 31 -10.27 6.12 -14.15
C GLU A 31 -10.31 4.98 -15.19
N ALA A 32 -9.21 4.74 -15.89
CA ALA A 32 -9.08 3.57 -16.76
C ALA A 32 -9.12 2.25 -15.96
N GLY A 33 -8.53 2.24 -14.76
CA GLY A 33 -8.53 1.11 -13.85
C GLY A 33 -9.92 0.69 -13.39
N HIS A 34 -10.83 1.65 -13.23
CA HIS A 34 -12.22 1.39 -12.86
C HIS A 34 -12.99 0.53 -13.89
N ASN A 35 -12.52 0.43 -15.14
CA ASN A 35 -13.08 -0.56 -16.06
C ASN A 35 -12.87 -2.00 -15.57
N TYR A 36 -11.90 -2.23 -14.69
CA TYR A 36 -11.65 -3.53 -14.11
C TYR A 36 -12.26 -3.66 -12.71
N PHE A 37 -11.90 -2.77 -11.78
CA PHE A 37 -12.50 -2.60 -10.47
C PHE A 37 -13.23 -1.25 -10.39
N PRO A 38 -14.56 -1.18 -10.25
CA PRO A 38 -15.48 -2.28 -9.96
C PRO A 38 -16.28 -2.81 -11.18
N MET A 39 -15.93 -2.46 -12.43
CA MET A 39 -16.80 -2.78 -13.58
C MET A 39 -16.77 -4.26 -13.97
N ILE A 40 -15.59 -4.85 -14.15
CA ILE A 40 -15.47 -6.29 -14.48
C ILE A 40 -15.54 -7.14 -13.20
N VAL A 41 -14.83 -6.75 -12.16
CA VAL A 41 -14.93 -7.35 -10.82
C VAL A 41 -15.68 -6.37 -9.95
N ASN A 42 -16.99 -6.60 -9.81
CA ASN A 42 -17.87 -5.67 -9.12
C ASN A 42 -17.64 -5.67 -7.59
N SER A 43 -18.14 -4.64 -6.92
CA SER A 43 -18.17 -4.53 -5.47
C SER A 43 -19.40 -3.76 -5.00
N ASP A 44 -19.77 -3.95 -3.73
CA ASP A 44 -20.74 -3.09 -3.07
C ASP A 44 -19.99 -1.86 -2.51
N GLU A 45 -19.83 -0.85 -3.36
CA GLU A 45 -19.07 0.39 -3.06
C GLU A 45 -19.62 1.12 -1.84
N ARG A 46 -20.92 1.06 -1.61
CA ARG A 46 -21.55 1.72 -0.47
C ARG A 46 -21.26 1.03 0.86
N GLN A 47 -21.07 -0.28 0.81
CA GLN A 47 -20.66 -1.04 1.99
C GLN A 47 -19.14 -1.01 2.17
N TRP A 48 -18.40 -1.23 1.09
CA TRP A 48 -16.95 -1.44 1.13
C TRP A 48 -16.24 -0.67 0.02
N THR A 49 -16.18 0.65 0.16
CA THR A 49 -15.56 1.55 -0.83
C THR A 49 -14.12 1.17 -1.17
N TRP A 50 -13.39 0.55 -0.24
CA TRP A 50 -12.03 0.10 -0.47
C TRP A 50 -11.90 -0.99 -1.55
N MET A 51 -12.95 -1.78 -1.79
CA MET A 51 -12.95 -2.80 -2.85
C MET A 51 -13.07 -2.20 -4.25
N ASP A 52 -13.57 -0.99 -4.34
CA ASP A 52 -13.55 -0.16 -5.53
C ASP A 52 -12.25 0.66 -5.56
N GLU A 53 -12.19 1.68 -4.77
CA GLU A 53 -11.14 2.69 -4.79
C GLU A 53 -9.78 2.20 -4.31
N GLY A 54 -9.76 1.30 -3.33
CA GLY A 54 -8.53 0.77 -2.75
C GLY A 54 -7.83 -0.21 -3.68
N LEU A 55 -8.58 -1.18 -4.25
CA LEU A 55 -8.04 -2.11 -5.23
C LEU A 55 -7.56 -1.37 -6.49
N ASN A 56 -8.34 -0.40 -6.95
CA ASN A 56 -7.99 0.42 -8.08
C ASN A 56 -6.76 1.31 -7.80
N SER A 57 -6.67 1.93 -6.62
CA SER A 57 -5.48 2.71 -6.22
C SER A 57 -4.21 1.88 -6.11
N PHE A 58 -4.32 0.62 -5.69
CA PHE A 58 -3.19 -0.32 -5.69
C PHE A 58 -2.71 -0.59 -7.12
N LEU A 59 -3.61 -0.91 -8.04
CA LEU A 59 -3.25 -1.11 -9.46
C LEU A 59 -2.75 0.15 -10.13
N GLN A 60 -3.32 1.30 -9.78
CA GLN A 60 -2.83 2.61 -10.24
C GLN A 60 -1.36 2.80 -9.89
N TYR A 61 -0.98 2.54 -8.63
CA TYR A 61 0.41 2.64 -8.21
C TYR A 61 1.34 1.76 -9.05
N LEU A 62 0.98 0.50 -9.27
CA LEU A 62 1.79 -0.41 -10.08
C LEU A 62 1.91 0.09 -11.53
N SER A 63 0.80 0.55 -12.11
CA SER A 63 0.78 1.08 -13.48
C SER A 63 1.58 2.37 -13.64
N GLU A 64 1.56 3.24 -12.62
CA GLU A 64 2.36 4.46 -12.60
C GLU A 64 3.86 4.15 -12.57
N GLN A 65 4.30 3.15 -11.80
CA GLN A 65 5.70 2.74 -11.73
C GLN A 65 6.16 2.03 -13.01
N GLU A 66 5.25 1.33 -13.70
CA GLU A 66 5.52 0.72 -15.01
C GLU A 66 5.60 1.78 -16.11
N TRP A 67 4.75 2.81 -16.06
CA TRP A 67 4.78 3.93 -16.99
C TRP A 67 6.09 4.71 -16.95
N GLU A 68 6.56 5.04 -15.74
CA GLU A 68 7.80 5.78 -15.52
C GLU A 68 8.43 5.34 -14.20
N ARG A 69 9.60 4.74 -14.26
CA ARG A 69 10.32 4.31 -13.05
C ARG A 69 10.58 5.49 -12.12
N GLY A 70 10.13 5.38 -10.88
CA GLY A 70 10.21 6.46 -9.90
C GLY A 70 9.13 7.52 -10.06
N TYR A 71 8.02 7.17 -10.71
CA TYR A 71 6.84 8.02 -10.81
C TYR A 71 6.44 8.57 -9.42
N PRO A 72 6.13 9.88 -9.28
CA PRO A 72 5.82 10.47 -7.99
C PRO A 72 4.40 10.13 -7.51
N SER A 73 4.13 8.84 -7.34
CA SER A 73 2.83 8.33 -6.89
C SER A 73 2.40 8.93 -5.57
N ARG A 74 1.13 9.24 -5.46
CA ARG A 74 0.53 9.77 -4.23
C ARG A 74 0.29 8.71 -3.17
N ARG A 75 0.04 7.48 -3.60
CA ARG A 75 -0.37 6.33 -2.77
C ARG A 75 0.48 5.12 -3.14
N GLY A 76 0.41 4.08 -2.33
CA GLY A 76 1.09 2.80 -2.58
C GLY A 76 2.14 2.48 -1.52
N PRO A 77 3.33 3.09 -1.52
CA PRO A 77 4.37 2.79 -0.54
C PRO A 77 3.97 3.13 0.90
N ALA A 78 4.44 2.32 1.86
CA ALA A 78 4.06 2.44 3.27
C ALA A 78 4.30 3.84 3.87
N TYR A 79 5.38 4.50 3.50
CA TYR A 79 5.68 5.84 4.01
C TYR A 79 4.64 6.91 3.60
N LYS A 80 3.87 6.68 2.55
CA LYS A 80 2.84 7.61 2.07
C LYS A 80 1.61 7.68 2.97
N ILE A 81 1.35 6.64 3.76
CA ILE A 81 0.22 6.62 4.71
C ILE A 81 0.64 7.03 6.13
N ALA A 82 1.94 7.24 6.37
CA ALA A 82 2.49 7.49 7.70
C ALA A 82 1.87 8.71 8.39
N ASP A 83 1.67 9.81 7.67
CA ASP A 83 1.08 11.04 8.23
C ASP A 83 -0.38 10.81 8.66
N TYR A 84 -1.15 10.04 7.88
CA TYR A 84 -2.49 9.61 8.28
C TYR A 84 -2.46 8.76 9.54
N MET A 85 -1.58 7.76 9.60
CA MET A 85 -1.47 6.84 10.74
C MET A 85 -0.94 7.52 12.01
N LYS A 86 -0.15 8.59 11.89
CA LYS A 86 0.31 9.42 13.01
C LYS A 86 -0.70 10.47 13.47
N GLY A 87 -1.73 10.72 12.67
CA GLY A 87 -2.72 11.75 12.92
C GLY A 87 -3.66 11.45 14.09
N ASP A 88 -4.75 12.18 14.14
CA ASP A 88 -5.77 12.05 15.18
C ASP A 88 -6.39 10.65 15.19
N LYS A 89 -6.10 9.87 16.23
CA LYS A 89 -6.53 8.48 16.37
C LYS A 89 -8.04 8.33 16.41
N ASP A 90 -8.75 9.33 16.91
CA ASP A 90 -10.22 9.33 16.99
C ASP A 90 -10.87 9.47 15.59
N ARG A 91 -10.07 9.85 14.60
CA ARG A 91 -10.49 10.01 13.20
C ARG A 91 -9.94 8.94 12.25
N ILE A 92 -9.25 7.95 12.79
CA ILE A 92 -8.83 6.78 12.03
C ILE A 92 -9.87 5.69 12.22
N VAL A 93 -10.39 5.17 11.13
CA VAL A 93 -11.36 4.07 11.16
C VAL A 93 -10.82 2.86 10.40
N PRO A 94 -11.31 1.65 10.69
CA PRO A 94 -10.94 0.45 9.92
C PRO A 94 -11.20 0.62 8.43
N ILE A 95 -10.43 -0.06 7.58
CA ILE A 95 -10.67 -0.10 6.12
C ILE A 95 -12.08 -0.63 5.82
N MET A 96 -12.55 -1.58 6.64
CA MET A 96 -13.86 -2.21 6.51
C MET A 96 -15.04 -1.31 6.90
N THR A 97 -14.78 -0.06 7.28
CA THR A 97 -15.85 0.88 7.65
C THR A 97 -16.73 1.19 6.45
N ASN A 98 -18.04 1.22 6.69
CA ASN A 98 -19.04 1.62 5.69
C ASN A 98 -18.77 3.04 5.17
N SER A 99 -18.98 3.26 3.88
CA SER A 99 -18.65 4.50 3.18
C SER A 99 -19.25 5.76 3.82
N GLU A 100 -20.44 5.65 4.41
CA GLU A 100 -21.13 6.79 5.04
C GLU A 100 -20.53 7.17 6.41
N SER A 101 -19.71 6.29 6.99
CA SER A 101 -19.08 6.47 8.30
C SER A 101 -17.58 6.72 8.23
N ILE A 102 -17.03 6.84 7.02
CA ILE A 102 -15.60 7.07 6.84
C ILE A 102 -15.27 8.54 7.13
N TRP A 103 -14.38 8.76 8.07
CA TRP A 103 -13.69 10.04 8.24
C TRP A 103 -12.63 10.26 7.19
N GLN A 104 -11.89 10.96 6.85
CA GLN A 104 -10.76 11.03 5.91
C GLN A 104 -10.87 10.07 4.72
N PHE A 105 -11.94 10.19 3.96
CA PHE A 105 -12.32 9.29 2.87
C PHE A 105 -11.16 8.93 1.93
N GLY A 106 -10.40 9.92 1.44
CA GLY A 106 -9.27 9.69 0.53
C GLY A 106 -8.13 8.86 1.13
N ASN A 107 -7.95 8.87 2.45
CA ASN A 107 -6.96 8.03 3.12
C ASN A 107 -7.51 6.63 3.40
N ASN A 108 -8.73 6.53 3.90
CA ASN A 108 -9.31 5.26 4.31
C ASN A 108 -9.73 4.40 3.10
N ALA A 109 -10.43 4.97 2.12
CA ALA A 109 -10.93 4.23 0.97
C ALA A 109 -9.84 3.94 -0.08
N TYR A 110 -8.87 4.82 -0.26
CA TYR A 110 -7.83 4.74 -1.29
C TYR A 110 -6.45 4.39 -0.72
N GLY A 111 -5.91 5.27 0.13
CA GLY A 111 -4.50 5.23 0.52
C GLY A 111 -4.16 4.04 1.41
N LYS A 112 -4.90 3.84 2.49
CA LYS A 112 -4.63 2.78 3.46
C LYS A 112 -4.77 1.38 2.84
N PRO A 113 -5.85 1.05 2.10
CA PRO A 113 -5.95 -0.27 1.45
C PRO A 113 -4.91 -0.48 0.36
N ALA A 114 -4.60 0.52 -0.46
CA ALA A 114 -3.53 0.41 -1.46
C ALA A 114 -2.16 0.15 -0.79
N THR A 115 -1.88 0.81 0.32
CA THR A 115 -0.68 0.57 1.11
C THR A 115 -0.67 -0.82 1.73
N ALA A 116 -1.80 -1.27 2.30
CA ALA A 116 -1.91 -2.62 2.88
C ALA A 116 -1.63 -3.70 1.84
N LEU A 117 -2.21 -3.58 0.65
CA LEU A 117 -1.97 -4.52 -0.46
C LEU A 117 -0.52 -4.49 -0.95
N ASN A 118 0.11 -3.32 -0.96
CA ASN A 118 1.52 -3.20 -1.33
C ASN A 118 2.43 -3.86 -0.29
N ILE A 119 2.14 -3.69 0.99
CA ILE A 119 2.83 -4.41 2.08
C ILE A 119 2.60 -5.92 1.94
N LEU A 120 1.38 -6.35 1.68
CA LEU A 120 1.11 -7.76 1.48
C LEU A 120 1.91 -8.34 0.30
N ARG A 121 1.99 -7.58 -0.81
CA ARG A 121 2.69 -7.97 -2.02
C ARG A 121 4.21 -8.04 -1.86
N GLU A 122 4.82 -7.04 -1.21
CA GLU A 122 6.28 -6.93 -1.18
C GLU A 122 6.92 -7.73 -0.03
N PRO A 123 6.75 -7.34 1.27
CA PRO A 123 7.45 -8.03 2.35
C PRO A 123 6.74 -9.28 2.88
N VAL A 124 5.42 -9.43 2.71
CA VAL A 124 4.68 -10.54 3.35
C VAL A 124 4.64 -11.77 2.46
N MET A 125 4.12 -11.66 1.25
CA MET A 125 3.95 -12.80 0.34
C MET A 125 5.08 -12.92 -0.69
N GLY A 126 5.71 -11.82 -1.05
CA GLY A 126 6.56 -11.72 -2.24
C GLY A 126 5.75 -11.51 -3.53
N LEU A 127 6.40 -10.91 -4.52
CA LEU A 127 5.77 -10.42 -5.74
C LEU A 127 5.04 -11.54 -6.51
N GLU A 128 5.72 -12.65 -6.75
CA GLU A 128 5.20 -13.72 -7.60
C GLU A 128 3.96 -14.38 -7.01
N LEU A 129 4.00 -14.71 -5.72
CA LEU A 129 2.90 -15.38 -5.05
C LEU A 129 1.69 -14.47 -4.91
N PHE A 130 1.91 -13.20 -4.53
CA PHE A 130 0.82 -12.22 -4.45
C PHE A 130 0.18 -12.01 -5.82
N ASP A 131 0.96 -11.75 -6.86
CA ASP A 131 0.46 -11.46 -8.19
C ASP A 131 -0.34 -12.66 -8.75
N PHE A 132 0.11 -13.89 -8.48
CA PHE A 132 -0.66 -15.09 -8.81
C PHE A 132 -2.00 -15.16 -8.07
N ALA A 133 -1.99 -14.96 -6.75
CA ALA A 133 -3.21 -15.02 -5.93
C ALA A 133 -4.19 -13.89 -6.29
N PHE A 134 -3.70 -12.67 -6.47
CA PHE A 134 -4.51 -11.52 -6.85
C PHE A 134 -5.15 -11.70 -8.23
N LYS A 135 -4.39 -12.17 -9.21
CA LYS A 135 -4.91 -12.51 -10.55
C LYS A 135 -5.94 -13.61 -10.47
N THR A 136 -5.71 -14.65 -9.68
CA THR A 136 -6.65 -15.75 -9.48
C THR A 136 -7.95 -15.27 -8.86
N SER A 137 -7.87 -14.42 -7.82
CA SER A 137 -9.03 -13.80 -7.18
C SER A 137 -9.83 -12.97 -8.20
N SER A 138 -9.15 -12.14 -8.95
CA SER A 138 -9.78 -11.31 -9.98
C SER A 138 -10.49 -12.16 -11.03
N GLN A 139 -9.86 -13.22 -11.55
CA GLN A 139 -10.46 -14.12 -12.56
C GLN A 139 -11.66 -14.88 -12.02
N ARG A 140 -11.60 -15.37 -10.78
CA ARG A 140 -12.73 -16.07 -10.13
C ARG A 140 -13.95 -15.17 -9.92
N CYS A 141 -13.68 -13.88 -9.71
CA CYS A 141 -14.70 -12.87 -9.41
C CYS A 141 -15.16 -12.06 -10.62
N MET A 142 -14.63 -12.30 -11.81
CA MET A 142 -15.09 -11.62 -13.04
C MET A 142 -16.60 -11.77 -13.24
N PHE A 143 -17.26 -10.65 -13.51
CA PHE A 143 -18.71 -10.54 -13.69
C PHE A 143 -19.55 -10.99 -12.48
N LYS A 144 -18.94 -10.92 -11.29
CA LYS A 144 -19.59 -11.20 -10.01
C LYS A 144 -19.36 -10.04 -9.06
N GLN A 145 -20.10 -10.04 -7.96
CA GLN A 145 -19.99 -9.05 -6.88
C GLN A 145 -19.46 -9.72 -5.61
N PRO A 146 -18.14 -9.93 -5.49
CA PRO A 146 -17.57 -10.53 -4.30
C PRO A 146 -17.69 -9.59 -3.09
N SER A 147 -17.90 -10.18 -1.92
CA SER A 147 -17.70 -9.48 -0.65
C SER A 147 -16.22 -9.49 -0.25
N PRO A 148 -15.79 -8.64 0.72
CA PRO A 148 -14.45 -8.71 1.28
C PRO A 148 -14.03 -10.12 1.73
N ALA A 149 -14.93 -10.86 2.36
CA ALA A 149 -14.66 -12.22 2.81
C ALA A 149 -14.34 -13.16 1.65
N VAL A 150 -14.99 -12.97 0.49
CA VAL A 150 -14.69 -13.76 -0.72
C VAL A 150 -13.31 -13.40 -1.26
N PHE A 151 -12.98 -12.13 -1.28
CA PHE A 151 -11.65 -11.67 -1.70
C PHE A 151 -10.55 -12.26 -0.79
N PHE A 152 -10.67 -12.10 0.52
CA PHE A 152 -9.69 -12.60 1.49
C PHE A 152 -9.49 -14.11 1.37
N ARG A 153 -10.59 -14.87 1.41
CA ARG A 153 -10.54 -16.34 1.25
C ARG A 153 -9.91 -16.75 -0.08
N THR A 154 -10.19 -16.04 -1.16
CA THR A 154 -9.61 -16.40 -2.45
C THR A 154 -8.12 -16.11 -2.49
N MET A 155 -7.66 -15.05 -1.82
CA MET A 155 -6.24 -14.77 -1.68
C MET A 155 -5.53 -15.87 -0.86
N ASP A 156 -6.13 -16.28 0.25
CA ASP A 156 -5.62 -17.37 1.10
C ASP A 156 -5.56 -18.70 0.34
N ASP A 157 -6.69 -19.10 -0.27
CA ASP A 157 -6.79 -20.36 -1.04
C ASP A 157 -5.78 -20.40 -2.20
N ALA A 158 -5.65 -19.32 -2.94
CA ALA A 158 -4.78 -19.28 -4.11
C ALA A 158 -3.29 -19.25 -3.74
N SER A 159 -2.95 -18.61 -2.63
CA SER A 159 -1.57 -18.54 -2.14
C SER A 159 -1.17 -19.76 -1.30
N GLY A 160 -2.13 -20.49 -0.75
CA GLY A 160 -1.90 -21.53 0.23
C GLY A 160 -1.32 -21.01 1.55
N THR A 161 -1.49 -19.72 1.82
CA THR A 161 -0.96 -19.02 3.00
C THR A 161 -2.11 -18.58 3.89
N ASP A 162 -1.98 -18.79 5.20
CA ASP A 162 -2.91 -18.24 6.18
C ASP A 162 -2.62 -16.76 6.38
N LEU A 163 -3.49 -15.90 5.86
CA LEU A 163 -3.42 -14.44 5.95
C LEU A 163 -4.45 -13.84 6.91
N ASP A 164 -5.16 -14.65 7.67
CA ASP A 164 -6.20 -14.20 8.61
C ASP A 164 -5.68 -13.11 9.57
N TRP A 165 -4.47 -13.26 10.06
CA TRP A 165 -3.83 -12.27 10.94
C TRP A 165 -3.66 -10.91 10.24
N PHE A 166 -3.31 -10.92 8.95
CA PHE A 166 -3.11 -9.71 8.16
C PHE A 166 -4.46 -9.00 7.89
N TRP A 167 -5.46 -9.78 7.46
CA TRP A 167 -6.78 -9.23 7.19
C TRP A 167 -7.40 -8.64 8.45
N ARG A 168 -7.35 -9.36 9.58
CA ARG A 168 -7.88 -8.89 10.86
C ARG A 168 -7.17 -7.61 11.34
N GLY A 169 -5.86 -7.60 11.40
CA GLY A 169 -5.10 -6.45 11.87
C GLY A 169 -5.17 -5.26 10.93
N GLY A 170 -5.00 -5.49 9.62
CA GLY A 170 -4.90 -4.42 8.63
C GLY A 170 -6.24 -3.83 8.20
N PHE A 171 -7.30 -4.65 8.11
CA PHE A 171 -8.57 -4.22 7.52
C PHE A 171 -9.68 -3.99 8.55
N TYR A 172 -9.72 -4.79 9.63
CA TYR A 172 -10.81 -4.72 10.61
C TYR A 172 -10.48 -3.87 11.84
N THR A 173 -9.20 -3.51 12.04
CA THR A 173 -8.80 -2.66 13.17
C THR A 173 -8.10 -1.39 12.70
N THR A 174 -7.82 -0.50 13.63
CA THR A 174 -6.99 0.69 13.44
C THR A 174 -5.59 0.50 13.99
N ASP A 175 -5.27 -0.69 14.44
CA ASP A 175 -3.96 -1.04 14.99
C ASP A 175 -2.85 -0.86 13.96
N HIS A 176 -1.67 -0.67 14.43
CA HIS A 176 -0.45 -0.56 13.63
C HIS A 176 0.71 -1.19 14.38
N VAL A 177 1.67 -1.65 13.62
CA VAL A 177 2.92 -2.14 14.19
C VAL A 177 3.77 -0.93 14.56
N ASP A 178 4.23 -0.91 15.81
CA ASP A 178 5.21 0.04 16.31
C ASP A 178 6.50 -0.71 16.63
N MET A 179 7.61 -0.23 16.09
CA MET A 179 8.92 -0.82 16.31
C MET A 179 9.86 0.25 16.83
N SER A 180 10.52 -0.04 17.94
CA SER A 180 11.58 0.79 18.50
C SER A 180 12.91 0.04 18.51
N ILE A 181 14.00 0.79 18.50
CA ILE A 181 15.33 0.27 18.79
C ILE A 181 15.65 0.73 20.22
N ASP A 182 15.52 -0.20 21.16
CA ASP A 182 15.71 0.12 22.58
C ASP A 182 17.20 0.09 22.98
N ASP A 183 17.99 -0.75 22.30
CA ASP A 183 19.44 -0.86 22.55
C ASP A 183 20.18 -1.31 21.27
N VAL A 184 21.36 -0.77 21.07
CA VAL A 184 22.30 -1.18 20.01
C VAL A 184 23.64 -1.49 20.65
N LYS A 185 24.08 -2.74 20.54
CA LYS A 185 25.37 -3.19 21.04
C LYS A 185 26.29 -3.54 19.90
N TRP A 186 27.50 -3.00 19.94
CA TRP A 186 28.56 -3.32 19.00
C TRP A 186 29.52 -4.31 19.63
N TYR A 187 29.85 -5.35 18.90
CA TYR A 187 30.78 -6.38 19.33
C TYR A 187 31.93 -6.48 18.34
N ARG A 188 33.15 -6.57 18.88
CA ARG A 188 34.30 -6.94 18.07
C ARG A 188 34.47 -8.45 18.14
N ILE A 189 34.37 -9.13 17.01
CA ILE A 189 34.64 -10.55 16.96
C ILE A 189 36.15 -10.75 17.09
N SER A 190 36.58 -11.43 18.13
CA SER A 190 37.98 -11.82 18.32
C SER A 190 38.15 -13.24 17.82
N THR A 191 39.09 -13.45 16.89
CA THR A 191 39.45 -14.78 16.38
C THR A 191 40.24 -15.60 17.36
N GLN A 192 40.67 -15.06 18.51
CA GLN A 192 41.50 -15.74 19.50
C GLN A 192 40.70 -16.30 20.69
N ASP A 193 39.54 -15.74 21.01
CA ASP A 193 38.67 -16.27 22.06
C ASP A 193 37.23 -15.81 21.85
N PRO A 194 36.37 -16.65 21.31
CA PRO A 194 34.96 -16.28 21.06
C PRO A 194 34.12 -16.07 22.34
N GLU A 195 34.64 -16.46 23.52
CA GLU A 195 33.93 -16.25 24.79
C GLU A 195 34.20 -14.84 25.38
N VAL A 196 35.12 -14.07 24.80
CA VAL A 196 35.48 -12.72 25.27
C VAL A 196 34.95 -11.64 24.31
N GLU A 197 33.73 -11.73 23.88
CA GLU A 197 33.06 -10.63 23.15
C GLU A 197 32.65 -9.54 24.12
N LYS A 198 33.20 -8.34 23.96
CA LYS A 198 32.83 -7.15 24.74
C LYS A 198 32.20 -6.10 23.86
N PRO A 199 31.18 -5.36 24.37
CA PRO A 199 30.67 -4.17 23.66
C PRO A 199 31.79 -3.19 23.36
N LEU A 200 31.82 -2.65 22.16
CA LEU A 200 32.77 -1.60 21.79
C LEU A 200 32.47 -0.31 22.59
N ALA A 201 33.51 0.39 23.02
CA ALA A 201 33.34 1.69 23.64
C ALA A 201 32.72 2.71 22.66
N ALA A 202 32.06 3.73 23.19
CA ALA A 202 31.37 4.74 22.37
C ALA A 202 32.29 5.40 21.34
N ASP A 203 33.53 5.67 21.72
CA ASP A 203 34.51 6.32 20.87
C ASP A 203 34.99 5.48 19.69
N ASP A 204 34.93 4.15 19.84
CA ASP A 204 35.25 3.22 18.76
C ASP A 204 34.12 3.11 17.70
N ARG A 205 32.95 3.70 17.99
CA ARG A 205 31.76 3.65 17.10
C ARG A 205 31.81 4.68 15.99
N GLU A 206 32.34 5.88 16.25
CA GLU A 206 32.36 6.99 15.29
C GLU A 206 33.29 6.74 14.10
N GLU A 207 34.42 6.06 14.32
CA GLU A 207 35.39 5.80 13.26
C GLU A 207 34.99 4.65 12.29
N ARG A 208 33.94 3.88 12.58
CA ARG A 208 33.59 2.67 11.83
C ARG A 208 32.25 2.71 11.10
N PHE A 209 31.57 3.83 11.14
CA PHE A 209 30.33 4.05 10.40
C PHE A 209 30.56 4.64 9.01
N ILE A 210 31.76 4.54 8.46
CA ILE A 210 32.00 4.81 7.05
C ILE A 210 31.77 3.49 6.32
N GLY A 211 30.49 3.17 6.17
CA GLY A 211 30.07 2.08 5.33
C GLY A 211 30.19 2.44 3.86
N ASN A 212 30.66 1.52 3.10
CA ASN A 212 30.59 1.52 1.65
C ASN A 212 29.14 1.40 1.17
#